data_99c01827300571b41b0f96ec8923708f
#
_entry.id   99c01827300571b41b0f96ec8923708f
#
_cell.length_a   1.000
_cell.length_b   1.000
_cell.length_c   1.000
_cell.angle_alpha   90.00
_cell.angle_beta   90.00
_cell.angle_gamma   90.00
#
_symmetry.space_group_name_H-M   'P 1'
#
loop_
_entity.id
_entity.type
_entity.pdbx_description
1 polymer ?
#
loop_
_entity_poly.entity_id
_entity_poly.type
_entity_poly.pdbx_seq_one_letter_code
_entity_poly.pdbx_strand_id
1 'polypeptide(L)'
;MAGKNTKTDAKKNQNQTPESEKYYLAGTVTTALYGKRQFANGESDKEDKYRLSLKCTKKAIERLKDAAEPFYVDVEAKWLPEWLTEETNEDGGYINLSSSYTFPVGEYVDGEIQNRGMLQEFLAENGGNIYGSEVVALVSIKHGVIYPAALLIKKLKKQDIGSMFKTDDNGFMEAFGEELPF
;
A
#
# COMPACT_ATOMS: atom_id res chain seq x y z
N MET A 1 22.22 27.14 33.20
CA MET A 1 21.95 25.83 33.87
C MET A 1 20.84 25.01 33.19
N ALA A 2 20.47 25.36 32.00
CA ALA A 2 19.46 24.60 31.21
C ALA A 2 19.98 23.27 30.65
N GLY A 3 21.28 22.97 30.73
CA GLY A 3 21.87 21.75 30.17
C GLY A 3 21.69 20.47 30.98
N LYS A 4 21.24 20.56 32.24
CA LYS A 4 21.07 19.36 33.11
C LYS A 4 19.73 18.65 32.92
N ASN A 5 18.70 19.36 32.46
CA ASN A 5 17.37 18.78 32.27
C ASN A 5 17.22 18.02 30.93
N THR A 6 17.96 18.41 29.92
CA THR A 6 17.93 17.75 28.60
C THR A 6 18.57 16.37 28.61
N LYS A 7 19.56 16.11 29.48
CA LYS A 7 20.21 14.78 29.58
C LYS A 7 19.35 13.75 30.30
N THR A 8 18.43 14.17 31.17
CA THR A 8 17.55 13.27 31.90
C THR A 8 16.36 12.82 31.05
N ASP A 9 15.85 13.71 30.20
CA ASP A 9 14.76 13.38 29.29
C ASP A 9 15.23 12.46 28.15
N ALA A 10 16.44 12.65 27.64
CA ALA A 10 17.03 11.76 26.63
C ALA A 10 17.28 10.35 27.14
N LYS A 11 17.60 10.16 28.44
CA LYS A 11 17.77 8.84 29.04
C LYS A 11 16.46 8.12 29.30
N LYS A 12 15.37 8.82 29.54
CA LYS A 12 14.05 8.22 29.72
C LYS A 12 13.49 7.68 28.40
N ASN A 13 13.80 8.35 27.29
CA ASN A 13 13.33 7.92 25.97
C ASN A 13 14.08 6.72 25.40
N GLN A 14 15.29 6.42 25.88
CA GLN A 14 16.08 5.28 25.41
C GLN A 14 15.55 3.90 25.86
N ASN A 15 14.73 3.86 26.91
CA ASN A 15 14.19 2.62 27.46
C ASN A 15 12.71 2.36 27.12
N GLN A 16 12.08 3.24 26.34
CA GLN A 16 10.70 3.05 25.91
C GLN A 16 10.67 2.48 24.50
N THR A 17 9.88 1.42 24.31
CA THR A 17 9.54 0.92 22.97
C THR A 17 8.92 2.07 22.18
N PRO A 18 9.42 2.40 20.98
CA PRO A 18 8.85 3.48 20.19
C PRO A 18 7.39 3.19 19.89
N GLU A 19 6.52 4.20 20.08
CA GLU A 19 5.07 4.05 19.83
C GLU A 19 4.76 3.85 18.35
N SER A 20 5.53 4.51 17.48
CA SER A 20 5.36 4.39 16.03
C SER A 20 6.61 4.77 15.28
N GLU A 21 6.78 4.23 14.10
CA GLU A 21 7.82 4.60 13.16
C GLU A 21 7.25 4.67 11.75
N LYS A 22 7.79 5.58 10.95
CA LYS A 22 7.48 5.69 9.53
C LYS A 22 8.60 5.07 8.72
N TYR A 23 8.24 4.34 7.70
CA TYR A 23 9.16 3.63 6.83
C TYR A 23 8.75 3.75 5.37
N TYR A 24 9.72 3.81 4.46
CA TYR A 24 9.46 3.86 3.03
C TYR A 24 9.50 2.46 2.43
N LEU A 25 8.40 2.06 1.79
CA LEU A 25 8.25 0.76 1.15
C LEU A 25 8.07 0.92 -0.34
N ALA A 26 9.07 0.50 -1.12
CA ALA A 26 8.98 0.50 -2.57
C ALA A 26 8.29 -0.76 -3.08
N GLY A 27 7.48 -0.61 -4.11
CA GLY A 27 6.80 -1.74 -4.72
C GLY A 27 6.01 -1.36 -5.97
N THR A 28 5.34 -2.37 -6.51
CA THR A 28 4.42 -2.22 -7.63
C THR A 28 2.99 -2.43 -7.14
N VAL A 29 2.09 -1.54 -7.49
CA VAL A 29 0.70 -1.62 -7.06
C VAL A 29 0.01 -2.83 -7.67
N THR A 30 -0.56 -3.67 -6.81
CA THR A 30 -1.43 -4.78 -7.22
C THR A 30 -2.88 -4.51 -6.85
N THR A 31 -3.12 -3.73 -5.81
CA THR A 31 -4.45 -3.27 -5.42
C THR A 31 -4.33 -1.87 -4.82
N ALA A 32 -5.19 -0.96 -5.26
CA ALA A 32 -5.42 0.33 -4.60
C ALA A 32 -6.90 0.64 -4.73
N LEU A 33 -7.62 0.63 -3.62
CA LEU A 33 -9.07 0.84 -3.63
C LEU A 33 -9.60 1.36 -2.30
N TYR A 34 -10.81 1.85 -2.37
CA TYR A 34 -11.60 2.28 -1.24
C TYR A 34 -12.95 1.57 -1.24
N GLY A 35 -13.38 1.08 -0.12
CA GLY A 35 -14.67 0.42 0.03
C GLY A 35 -14.69 -0.72 1.03
N LYS A 36 -15.84 -1.36 1.13
CA LYS A 36 -16.03 -2.53 1.96
C LYS A 36 -15.66 -3.80 1.18
N ARG A 37 -14.85 -4.63 1.79
CA ARG A 37 -14.52 -5.92 1.23
C ARG A 37 -15.56 -6.95 1.67
N GLN A 38 -16.00 -7.78 0.74
CA GLN A 38 -16.81 -8.95 1.02
C GLN A 38 -15.92 -10.20 1.08
N PHE A 39 -16.20 -11.06 2.04
CA PHE A 39 -15.49 -12.30 2.24
C PHE A 39 -16.30 -13.49 1.69
N ALA A 40 -15.63 -14.59 1.39
CA ALA A 40 -16.25 -15.78 0.83
C ALA A 40 -17.30 -16.42 1.75
N ASN A 41 -17.20 -16.19 3.07
CA ASN A 41 -18.17 -16.69 4.05
C ASN A 41 -19.45 -15.84 4.16
N GLY A 42 -19.61 -14.83 3.32
CA GLY A 42 -20.76 -13.90 3.33
C GLY A 42 -20.62 -12.72 4.27
N GLU A 43 -19.55 -12.66 5.06
CA GLU A 43 -19.26 -11.49 5.90
C GLU A 43 -18.65 -10.37 5.06
N SER A 44 -18.72 -9.16 5.59
CA SER A 44 -18.08 -7.98 4.98
C SER A 44 -17.42 -7.12 6.04
N ASP A 45 -16.53 -6.23 5.60
CA ASP A 45 -16.01 -5.18 6.48
C ASP A 45 -17.19 -4.34 7.02
N LYS A 46 -17.13 -3.96 8.28
CA LYS A 46 -18.16 -3.12 8.92
C LYS A 46 -18.12 -1.69 8.39
N GLU A 47 -16.92 -1.22 8.06
CA GLU A 47 -16.66 0.13 7.59
C GLU A 47 -15.88 0.10 6.27
N ASP A 48 -15.98 1.18 5.51
CA ASP A 48 -15.14 1.39 4.33
C ASP A 48 -13.68 1.53 4.75
N LYS A 49 -12.79 0.92 3.98
CA LYS A 49 -11.35 1.00 4.20
C LYS A 49 -10.61 1.36 2.93
N TYR A 50 -9.52 2.06 3.12
CA TYR A 50 -8.53 2.31 2.08
C TYR A 50 -7.54 1.15 2.08
N ARG A 51 -7.36 0.52 0.93
CA ARG A 51 -6.47 -0.64 0.77
C ARG A 51 -5.41 -0.36 -0.26
N LEU A 52 -4.21 -0.78 0.06
CA LEU A 52 -3.06 -0.71 -0.82
C LEU A 52 -2.28 -2.02 -0.70
N SER A 53 -2.16 -2.75 -1.78
CA SER A 53 -1.33 -3.95 -1.85
C SER A 53 -0.20 -3.73 -2.84
N LEU A 54 1.00 -4.05 -2.41
CA LEU A 54 2.22 -3.86 -3.20
C LEU A 54 2.94 -5.19 -3.39
N LYS A 55 3.37 -5.44 -4.61
CA LYS A 55 4.40 -6.46 -4.89
C LYS A 55 5.74 -5.84 -4.61
N CYS A 56 6.47 -6.40 -3.66
CA CYS A 56 7.77 -5.90 -3.21
C CYS A 56 8.88 -6.90 -3.49
N THR A 57 10.09 -6.39 -3.69
CA THR A 57 11.27 -7.24 -3.82
C THR A 57 11.62 -7.90 -2.48
N LYS A 58 12.36 -9.00 -2.53
CA LYS A 58 12.92 -9.65 -1.34
C LYS A 58 13.65 -8.65 -0.44
N LYS A 59 14.51 -7.83 -1.04
CA LYS A 59 15.29 -6.82 -0.31
C LYS A 59 14.41 -5.80 0.41
N ALA A 60 13.33 -5.32 -0.25
CA ALA A 60 12.41 -4.37 0.35
C ALA A 60 11.66 -4.99 1.55
N ILE A 61 11.24 -6.25 1.42
CA ILE A 61 10.55 -6.97 2.49
C ILE A 61 11.48 -7.23 3.67
N GLU A 62 12.72 -7.64 3.42
CA GLU A 62 13.69 -7.87 4.50
C GLU A 62 14.03 -6.60 5.27
N ARG A 63 14.13 -5.46 4.59
CA ARG A 63 14.29 -4.15 5.23
C ARG A 63 13.09 -3.79 6.09
N LEU A 64 11.88 -4.07 5.59
CA LEU A 64 10.66 -3.84 6.34
C LEU A 64 10.58 -4.73 7.59
N LYS A 65 10.99 -5.99 7.50
CA LYS A 65 11.08 -6.90 8.65
C LYS A 65 11.97 -6.33 9.74
N ASP A 66 13.17 -5.90 9.39
CA ASP A 66 14.13 -5.35 10.35
C ASP A 66 13.57 -4.10 11.04
N ALA A 67 12.91 -3.22 10.29
CA ALA A 67 12.30 -2.01 10.84
C ALA A 67 11.06 -2.31 11.70
N ALA A 68 10.28 -3.31 11.33
CA ALA A 68 9.00 -3.61 11.97
C ALA A 68 9.12 -4.48 13.23
N GLU A 69 10.12 -5.33 13.30
CA GLU A 69 10.29 -6.32 14.38
C GLU A 69 10.08 -5.76 15.79
N PRO A 70 10.66 -4.61 16.18
CA PRO A 70 10.46 -4.05 17.51
C PRO A 70 9.00 -3.70 17.85
N PHE A 71 8.17 -3.46 16.85
CA PHE A 71 6.76 -3.06 17.02
C PHE A 71 5.79 -4.24 17.12
N TYR A 72 6.29 -5.45 16.95
CA TYR A 72 5.52 -6.69 16.99
C TYR A 72 5.89 -7.62 18.16
N VAL A 73 6.79 -7.19 19.03
CA VAL A 73 7.31 -8.02 20.16
C VAL A 73 6.19 -8.50 21.07
N ASP A 74 5.22 -7.65 21.38
CA ASP A 74 4.11 -7.96 22.28
C ASP A 74 2.87 -8.51 21.55
N VAL A 75 2.98 -8.77 20.26
CA VAL A 75 1.86 -9.29 19.46
C VAL A 75 1.83 -10.82 19.54
N GLU A 76 0.64 -11.38 19.79
CA GLU A 76 0.46 -12.83 19.80
C GLU A 76 0.79 -13.42 18.42
N ALA A 77 1.43 -14.59 18.41
CA ALA A 77 1.93 -15.24 17.20
C ALA A 77 0.84 -15.41 16.11
N LYS A 78 -0.41 -15.67 16.50
CA LYS A 78 -1.54 -15.81 15.56
C LYS A 78 -1.90 -14.54 14.79
N TRP A 79 -1.48 -13.37 15.30
CA TRP A 79 -1.76 -12.06 14.68
C TRP A 79 -0.56 -11.49 13.92
N LEU A 80 0.57 -12.18 13.93
CA LEU A 80 1.75 -11.75 13.18
C LEU A 80 1.50 -11.94 11.67
N PRO A 81 1.83 -10.94 10.83
CA PRO A 81 1.67 -11.08 9.39
C PRO A 81 2.67 -12.09 8.81
N GLU A 82 2.27 -12.79 7.78
CA GLU A 82 3.11 -13.81 7.11
C GLU A 82 4.45 -13.24 6.63
N TRP A 83 4.44 -12.03 6.06
CA TRP A 83 5.68 -11.40 5.59
C TRP A 83 6.71 -11.18 6.69
N LEU A 84 6.28 -11.11 7.95
CA LEU A 84 7.16 -10.95 9.11
C LEU A 84 7.68 -12.30 9.63
N THR A 85 6.85 -13.33 9.64
CA THR A 85 7.15 -14.63 10.25
C THR A 85 7.78 -15.63 9.30
N GLU A 86 7.45 -15.58 8.03
CA GLU A 86 7.93 -16.51 7.03
C GLU A 86 9.21 -16.02 6.36
N GLU A 87 10.01 -16.95 5.87
CA GLU A 87 11.16 -16.64 5.04
C GLU A 87 10.72 -15.99 3.73
N THR A 88 11.36 -14.90 3.34
CA THR A 88 11.03 -14.18 2.12
C THR A 88 11.53 -14.93 0.89
N ASN A 89 10.63 -15.19 -0.06
CA ASN A 89 10.97 -15.80 -1.34
C ASN A 89 11.91 -14.91 -2.17
N GLU A 90 12.74 -15.53 -3.00
CA GLU A 90 13.65 -14.81 -3.92
C GLU A 90 12.89 -13.83 -4.84
N ASP A 91 11.68 -14.20 -5.26
CA ASP A 91 10.83 -13.36 -6.11
C ASP A 91 10.10 -12.24 -5.34
N GLY A 92 10.39 -12.10 -4.04
CA GLY A 92 9.70 -11.16 -3.19
C GLY A 92 8.32 -11.64 -2.74
N GLY A 93 7.41 -10.72 -2.53
CA GLY A 93 6.07 -11.04 -2.05
C GLY A 93 5.16 -9.82 -2.01
N TYR A 94 3.98 -10.03 -1.45
CA TYR A 94 2.95 -9.01 -1.37
C TYR A 94 2.85 -8.46 0.05
N ILE A 95 2.77 -7.14 0.16
CA ILE A 95 2.48 -6.44 1.40
C ILE A 95 1.11 -5.80 1.27
N ASN A 96 0.20 -6.19 2.16
CA ASN A 96 -1.17 -5.69 2.19
C ASN A 96 -1.32 -4.65 3.30
N LEU A 97 -1.73 -3.45 2.93
CA LEU A 97 -1.92 -2.33 3.83
C LEU A 97 -3.38 -1.91 3.81
N SER A 98 -3.93 -1.58 4.97
CA SER A 98 -5.28 -1.04 5.07
C SER A 98 -5.37 0.03 6.15
N SER A 99 -6.25 1.00 5.95
CA SER A 99 -6.52 2.06 6.90
C SER A 99 -7.97 2.49 6.81
N SER A 100 -8.54 2.87 7.95
CA SER A 100 -9.84 3.55 8.00
C SER A 100 -9.74 5.02 7.57
N TYR A 101 -8.53 5.55 7.45
CA TYR A 101 -8.26 6.92 7.06
C TYR A 101 -7.67 6.98 5.66
N THR A 102 -8.07 8.00 4.90
CA THR A 102 -7.44 8.28 3.62
C THR A 102 -6.01 8.80 3.81
N PHE A 103 -5.24 8.80 2.76
CA PHE A 103 -3.88 9.31 2.75
C PHE A 103 -3.58 10.06 1.45
N PRO A 104 -2.64 11.03 1.50
CA PRO A 104 -2.28 11.81 0.33
C PRO A 104 -1.46 11.00 -0.68
N VAL A 105 -1.62 11.39 -1.94
CA VAL A 105 -0.87 10.83 -3.07
C VAL A 105 -0.04 11.95 -3.71
N GLY A 106 1.23 11.68 -3.93
CA GLY A 106 2.13 12.51 -4.71
C GLY A 106 2.59 11.79 -5.96
N GLU A 107 3.00 12.53 -6.97
CA GLU A 107 3.61 11.98 -8.18
C GLU A 107 4.96 12.64 -8.40
N TYR A 108 5.97 11.84 -8.68
CA TYR A 108 7.32 12.31 -8.98
C TYR A 108 7.42 12.64 -10.47
N VAL A 109 7.52 13.94 -10.78
CA VAL A 109 7.57 14.45 -12.15
C VAL A 109 8.71 15.44 -12.27
N ASP A 110 9.65 15.18 -13.20
CA ASP A 110 10.77 16.06 -13.51
C ASP A 110 11.59 16.50 -12.28
N GLY A 111 11.85 15.56 -11.37
CA GLY A 111 12.64 15.80 -10.17
C GLY A 111 11.88 16.43 -9.00
N GLU A 112 10.59 16.67 -9.13
CA GLU A 112 9.74 17.25 -8.10
C GLU A 112 8.56 16.37 -7.75
N ILE A 113 8.12 16.48 -6.49
CA ILE A 113 6.92 15.80 -6.00
C ILE A 113 5.73 16.75 -6.15
N GLN A 114 4.78 16.36 -6.97
CA GLN A 114 3.53 17.08 -7.17
C GLN A 114 2.42 16.45 -6.34
N ASN A 115 1.64 17.26 -5.63
CA ASN A 115 0.49 16.80 -4.88
C ASN A 115 -0.64 16.43 -5.85
N ARG A 116 -1.19 15.21 -5.69
CA ARG A 116 -2.31 14.70 -6.52
C ARG A 116 -3.60 14.52 -5.72
N GLY A 117 -3.69 15.09 -4.53
CA GLY A 117 -4.83 14.96 -3.66
C GLY A 117 -4.81 13.67 -2.83
N MET A 118 -5.97 13.29 -2.30
CA MET A 118 -6.11 12.08 -1.52
C MET A 118 -6.35 10.87 -2.42
N LEU A 119 -6.14 9.66 -1.88
CA LEU A 119 -6.21 8.42 -2.68
C LEU A 119 -7.49 8.30 -3.51
N GLN A 120 -8.66 8.55 -2.92
CA GLN A 120 -9.93 8.40 -3.63
C GLN A 120 -10.08 9.37 -4.80
N GLU A 121 -9.59 10.60 -4.65
CA GLU A 121 -9.59 11.60 -5.71
C GLU A 121 -8.64 11.19 -6.83
N PHE A 122 -7.45 10.75 -6.47
CA PHE A 122 -6.44 10.28 -7.43
C PHE A 122 -6.93 9.05 -8.20
N LEU A 123 -7.55 8.09 -7.54
CA LEU A 123 -8.13 6.92 -8.20
C LEU A 123 -9.23 7.32 -9.18
N ALA A 124 -10.12 8.23 -8.78
CA ALA A 124 -11.20 8.71 -9.66
C ALA A 124 -10.67 9.38 -10.93
N GLU A 125 -9.62 10.19 -10.81
CA GLU A 125 -8.96 10.84 -11.94
C GLU A 125 -8.26 9.86 -12.88
N ASN A 126 -7.87 8.69 -12.40
CA ASN A 126 -7.15 7.67 -13.16
C ASN A 126 -8.00 6.43 -13.48
N GLY A 127 -9.31 6.59 -13.58
CA GLY A 127 -10.22 5.52 -13.96
C GLY A 127 -10.44 4.44 -12.91
N GLY A 128 -10.09 4.73 -11.65
CA GLY A 128 -10.25 3.81 -10.53
C GLY A 128 -9.20 2.70 -10.44
N ASN A 129 -8.18 2.71 -11.30
CA ASN A 129 -7.19 1.64 -11.34
C ASN A 129 -5.80 2.16 -11.66
N ILE A 130 -4.89 1.93 -10.73
CA ILE A 130 -3.45 2.25 -10.88
C ILE A 130 -2.58 0.98 -10.81
N TYR A 131 -3.16 -0.17 -11.09
CA TYR A 131 -2.47 -1.45 -11.12
C TYR A 131 -1.22 -1.41 -12.00
N GLY A 132 -0.11 -1.94 -11.47
CA GLY A 132 1.16 -1.99 -12.17
C GLY A 132 2.01 -0.72 -12.04
N SER A 133 1.50 0.33 -11.40
CA SER A 133 2.28 1.54 -11.12
C SER A 133 3.42 1.27 -10.14
N GLU A 134 4.58 1.86 -10.41
CA GLU A 134 5.72 1.81 -9.50
C GLU A 134 5.60 2.93 -8.48
N VAL A 135 5.69 2.58 -7.20
CA VAL A 135 5.41 3.50 -6.10
C VAL A 135 6.39 3.35 -4.95
N VAL A 136 6.41 4.37 -4.10
CA VAL A 136 6.96 4.29 -2.75
C VAL A 136 5.85 4.65 -1.79
N ALA A 137 5.49 3.73 -0.92
CA ALA A 137 4.52 3.99 0.14
C ALA A 137 5.25 4.45 1.40
N LEU A 138 4.76 5.50 2.03
CA LEU A 138 5.12 5.83 3.40
C LEU A 138 4.19 5.04 4.31
N VAL A 139 4.74 4.08 5.04
CA VAL A 139 3.98 3.26 5.96
C VAL A 139 4.25 3.67 7.40
N SER A 140 3.24 3.60 8.24
CA SER A 140 3.34 3.79 9.66
C SER A 140 3.27 2.44 10.36
N ILE A 141 4.24 2.18 11.23
CA ILE A 141 4.33 0.94 11.99
C ILE A 141 4.05 1.27 13.45
N LYS A 142 3.01 0.65 14.01
CA LYS A 142 2.65 0.72 15.43
C LYS A 142 2.49 -0.69 15.98
N HIS A 143 2.21 -0.81 17.27
CA HIS A 143 1.97 -2.10 17.92
C HIS A 143 1.07 -3.02 17.09
N GLY A 144 1.66 -4.02 16.46
CA GLY A 144 0.96 -5.03 15.68
C GLY A 144 0.22 -4.53 14.45
N VAL A 145 0.44 -3.28 14.03
CA VAL A 145 -0.27 -2.68 12.89
C VAL A 145 0.70 -1.96 11.97
N ILE A 146 0.55 -2.23 10.67
CA ILE A 146 1.19 -1.48 9.59
C ILE A 146 0.10 -0.91 8.68
N TYR A 147 0.16 0.39 8.39
CA TYR A 147 -0.83 1.03 7.53
C TYR A 147 -0.23 2.14 6.67
N PRO A 148 -0.87 2.45 5.52
CA PRO A 148 -0.37 3.48 4.62
C PRO A 148 -0.62 4.88 5.19
N ALA A 149 0.41 5.73 5.13
CA ALA A 149 0.33 7.14 5.54
C ALA A 149 0.42 8.10 4.35
N ALA A 150 1.05 7.68 3.26
CA ALA A 150 1.17 8.44 2.01
C ALA A 150 1.59 7.51 0.88
N LEU A 151 1.35 7.92 -0.36
CA LEU A 151 1.76 7.18 -1.54
C LEU A 151 2.46 8.13 -2.52
N LEU A 152 3.67 7.78 -2.93
CA LEU A 152 4.39 8.47 -3.99
C LEU A 152 4.40 7.62 -5.25
N ILE A 153 3.84 8.14 -6.33
CA ILE A 153 3.88 7.51 -7.64
C ILE A 153 5.21 7.85 -8.32
N LYS A 154 6.03 6.84 -8.56
CA LYS A 154 7.28 6.99 -9.33
C LYS A 154 7.00 6.90 -10.82
N LYS A 155 6.20 5.93 -11.22
CA LYS A 155 5.81 5.69 -12.61
C LYS A 155 4.38 5.20 -12.65
N LEU A 156 3.49 6.06 -13.12
CA LEU A 156 2.08 5.73 -13.29
C LEU A 156 1.91 4.84 -14.52
N LYS A 157 1.28 3.68 -14.30
CA LYS A 157 0.86 2.82 -15.39
C LYS A 157 -0.59 3.10 -15.71
N LYS A 158 -0.83 3.75 -16.83
CA LYS A 158 -2.19 3.95 -17.36
C LYS A 158 -2.57 2.75 -18.20
N GLN A 159 -3.79 2.27 -18.01
CA GLN A 159 -4.33 1.25 -18.89
C GLN A 159 -4.79 1.93 -20.19
N ASP A 160 -4.18 1.54 -21.28
CA ASP A 160 -4.65 1.90 -22.61
C ASP A 160 -5.66 0.84 -23.07
N ILE A 161 -6.93 1.08 -22.75
CA ILE A 161 -8.02 0.16 -23.12
C ILE A 161 -8.09 -0.02 -24.63
N GLY A 162 -7.82 1.03 -25.40
CA GLY A 162 -7.83 0.94 -26.86
C GLY A 162 -6.85 -0.08 -27.41
N SER A 163 -5.69 -0.24 -26.78
CA SER A 163 -4.69 -1.23 -27.21
C SER A 163 -5.04 -2.68 -26.82
N MET A 164 -5.95 -2.86 -25.88
CA MET A 164 -6.41 -4.20 -25.45
C MET A 164 -7.39 -4.83 -26.45
N PHE A 165 -8.07 -4.03 -27.22
CA PHE A 165 -9.08 -4.47 -28.18
C PHE A 165 -8.54 -4.32 -29.61
N LYS A 166 -8.44 -5.45 -30.30
CA LYS A 166 -8.10 -5.50 -31.73
C LYS A 166 -9.39 -5.42 -32.53
N THR A 167 -9.79 -4.21 -32.90
CA THR A 167 -11.07 -3.94 -33.59
C THR A 167 -11.12 -4.53 -34.98
N ASP A 168 -9.98 -4.83 -35.59
CA ASP A 168 -9.84 -5.52 -36.87
C ASP A 168 -9.90 -7.05 -36.76
N ASP A 169 -9.93 -7.57 -35.56
CA ASP A 169 -10.10 -9.00 -35.30
C ASP A 169 -11.55 -9.42 -35.52
N ASN A 170 -11.77 -10.49 -36.27
CA ASN A 170 -13.10 -11.03 -36.56
C ASN A 170 -13.88 -11.36 -35.26
N GLY A 171 -13.21 -11.86 -34.27
CA GLY A 171 -13.82 -12.15 -32.97
C GLY A 171 -14.38 -10.91 -32.27
N PHE A 172 -13.71 -9.76 -32.40
CA PHE A 172 -14.20 -8.51 -31.86
C PHE A 172 -15.51 -8.07 -32.55
N MET A 173 -15.51 -8.06 -33.87
CA MET A 173 -16.69 -7.63 -34.65
C MET A 173 -17.88 -8.56 -34.41
N GLU A 174 -17.64 -9.86 -34.29
CA GLU A 174 -18.67 -10.84 -33.99
C GLU A 174 -19.29 -10.58 -32.63
N ALA A 175 -18.46 -10.45 -31.57
CA ALA A 175 -18.93 -10.19 -30.22
C ALA A 175 -19.62 -8.83 -30.08
N PHE A 176 -19.07 -7.78 -30.72
CA PHE A 176 -19.65 -6.43 -30.70
C PHE A 176 -21.03 -6.37 -31.36
N GLY A 177 -21.25 -7.16 -32.43
CA GLY A 177 -22.50 -7.22 -33.16
C GLY A 177 -23.56 -8.16 -32.56
N GLU A 178 -23.25 -8.90 -31.50
CA GLU A 178 -24.21 -9.80 -30.88
C GLU A 178 -25.37 -9.04 -30.22
N GLU A 179 -26.60 -9.56 -30.43
CA GLU A 179 -27.77 -9.06 -29.72
C GLU A 179 -27.73 -9.51 -28.26
N LEU A 180 -27.99 -8.55 -27.35
CA LEU A 180 -28.06 -8.85 -25.93
C LEU A 180 -29.42 -9.49 -25.58
N PRO A 181 -29.46 -10.45 -24.65
CA PRO A 181 -30.67 -11.19 -24.30
C PRO A 181 -31.59 -10.41 -23.35
N PHE A 182 -32.09 -9.29 -23.78
CA PHE A 182 -33.06 -8.49 -23.02
C PHE A 182 -34.46 -8.63 -23.59
#